data_86afe39fa4c60a734deb341ec6368cfd
#
_entry.id   86afe39fa4c60a734deb341ec6368cfd
#
_cell.length_a   1.000
_cell.length_b   1.000
_cell.length_c   1.000
_cell.angle_alpha   90.00
_cell.angle_beta   90.00
_cell.angle_gamma   90.00
#
_symmetry.space_group_name_H-M   'P 1'
#
loop_
_entity.id
_entity.type
_entity.pdbx_description
1 polymer ?
#
loop_
_entity_poly.entity_id
_entity_poly.type
_entity_poly.pdbx_seq_one_letter_code
_entity_poly.pdbx_strand_id
1 'polypeptide(L)'
;MQVFKSYFKILNKKKGSMLMYIGIFAGIIFGFILPNSGKTEDEYKSMKCKFAWFDYDHTEESEELFSYLDHAHKHAELKTDTTEAMQDSLFNRDTDCIVRIKKGYADHLDKEDLSDYIEIVAIPNRSKVELFESDVNKYISYLNAYFAAGYDRAEAAAQVDELFQTRTNVTMTTEDHGGKHSTRYTFFSYLGWILVVMMIEGVSPVLIVYDKKELRERIASSAYKYSNMTKEILLGTIVTGFLGCAVFAVGGCLVFRKEMFTVAGLGNLLNMVCYMFVAMALAFLASKIARNEEGFSMIGNIVSLGMAFLSGIFVPVEFLGAGVIKLAHFLPAYWYVRVVDLLDYEAKIPSEAFVYMGIELLFSAAIITIAIVVDRAKNHRLVA
;
A
#
# COMPACT_ATOMS: atom_id res chain seq x y z
N MET A 1 36.49 -25.02 0.48
CA MET A 1 35.48 -23.99 0.86
C MET A 1 35.35 -23.82 2.38
N GLN A 2 36.43 -23.35 3.03
CA GLN A 2 36.44 -23.15 4.50
C GLN A 2 35.72 -21.84 4.89
N VAL A 3 35.91 -20.79 4.11
CA VAL A 3 35.29 -19.48 4.35
C VAL A 3 33.78 -19.55 4.14
N PHE A 4 33.29 -20.26 3.13
CA PHE A 4 31.88 -20.51 2.90
C PHE A 4 31.18 -21.21 4.10
N LYS A 5 31.81 -22.27 4.64
CA LYS A 5 31.30 -22.93 5.86
C LYS A 5 31.30 -22.00 7.06
N SER A 6 32.36 -21.21 7.21
CA SER A 6 32.49 -20.23 8.29
C SER A 6 31.43 -19.11 8.14
N TYR A 7 31.12 -18.66 6.91
CA TYR A 7 30.08 -17.70 6.62
C TYR A 7 28.73 -18.15 7.21
N PHE A 8 28.28 -19.35 6.89
CA PHE A 8 27.01 -19.87 7.43
C PHE A 8 27.05 -20.13 8.94
N LYS A 9 28.21 -20.46 9.51
CA LYS A 9 28.35 -20.59 10.96
C LYS A 9 28.16 -19.24 11.68
N ILE A 10 28.68 -18.15 11.09
CA ILE A 10 28.49 -16.80 11.62
C ILE A 10 27.03 -16.36 11.41
N LEU A 11 26.47 -16.56 10.21
CA LEU A 11 25.10 -16.24 9.89
C LEU A 11 24.12 -16.94 10.84
N ASN A 12 24.32 -18.23 11.13
CA ASN A 12 23.48 -18.98 12.06
C ASN A 12 23.51 -18.43 13.50
N LYS A 13 24.63 -17.83 13.92
CA LYS A 13 24.72 -17.14 15.22
C LYS A 13 23.93 -15.81 15.24
N LYS A 14 23.77 -15.18 14.08
CA LYS A 14 23.10 -13.87 13.89
C LYS A 14 21.70 -13.98 13.26
N LYS A 15 21.18 -15.19 13.09
CA LYS A 15 19.88 -15.45 12.44
C LYS A 15 18.68 -14.82 13.16
N GLY A 16 18.84 -14.39 14.42
CA GLY A 16 17.74 -13.81 15.22
C GLY A 16 17.09 -12.61 14.55
N SER A 17 17.89 -11.67 14.03
CA SER A 17 17.36 -10.50 13.29
C SER A 17 16.61 -10.91 12.02
N MET A 18 17.16 -11.85 11.23
CA MET A 18 16.48 -12.34 10.02
C MET A 18 15.14 -13.01 10.35
N LEU A 19 15.14 -13.86 11.39
CA LEU A 19 13.91 -14.54 11.83
C LEU A 19 12.86 -13.56 12.37
N MET A 20 13.32 -12.49 13.05
CA MET A 20 12.42 -11.42 13.51
C MET A 20 11.70 -10.76 12.34
N TYR A 21 12.41 -10.37 11.27
CA TYR A 21 11.79 -9.74 10.10
C TYR A 21 10.90 -10.71 9.31
N ILE A 22 11.25 -11.97 9.21
CA ILE A 22 10.36 -13.01 8.67
C ILE A 22 9.09 -13.12 9.53
N GLY A 23 9.22 -13.05 10.86
CA GLY A 23 8.09 -13.04 11.78
C GLY A 23 7.19 -11.82 11.64
N ILE A 24 7.79 -10.62 11.48
CA ILE A 24 7.05 -9.37 11.20
C ILE A 24 6.27 -9.50 9.90
N PHE A 25 6.91 -10.02 8.84
CA PHE A 25 6.23 -10.22 7.56
C PHE A 25 5.10 -11.25 7.66
N ALA A 26 5.32 -12.35 8.38
CA ALA A 26 4.24 -13.31 8.68
C ALA A 26 3.08 -12.62 9.43
N GLY A 27 3.37 -11.76 10.40
CA GLY A 27 2.36 -10.97 11.09
C GLY A 27 1.55 -10.06 10.16
N ILE A 28 2.21 -9.43 9.18
CA ILE A 28 1.55 -8.63 8.13
C ILE A 28 0.64 -9.52 7.27
N ILE A 29 1.12 -10.70 6.87
CA ILE A 29 0.31 -11.66 6.10
C ILE A 29 -0.94 -12.05 6.87
N PHE A 30 -0.80 -12.49 8.12
CA PHE A 30 -1.93 -12.93 8.94
C PHE A 30 -2.85 -11.79 9.38
N GLY A 31 -2.32 -10.59 9.64
CA GLY A 31 -3.09 -9.45 10.14
C GLY A 31 -3.80 -8.63 9.05
N PHE A 32 -3.20 -8.51 7.88
CA PHE A 32 -3.71 -7.64 6.81
C PHE A 32 -4.06 -8.38 5.52
N ILE A 33 -3.23 -9.33 5.09
CA ILE A 33 -3.37 -9.96 3.79
C ILE A 33 -4.45 -11.05 3.81
N LEU A 34 -4.36 -12.00 4.73
CA LEU A 34 -5.31 -13.11 4.81
C LEU A 34 -6.76 -12.69 5.11
N PRO A 35 -7.05 -11.76 6.04
CA PRO A 35 -8.43 -11.32 6.28
C PRO A 35 -9.08 -10.64 5.07
N ASN A 36 -8.26 -10.10 4.16
CA ASN A 36 -8.73 -9.43 2.95
C ASN A 36 -8.64 -10.33 1.69
N SER A 37 -7.93 -11.47 1.76
CA SER A 37 -7.87 -12.45 0.69
C SER A 37 -9.21 -13.20 0.58
N GLY A 38 -9.89 -13.05 -0.53
CA GLY A 38 -11.19 -13.70 -0.78
C GLY A 38 -12.40 -12.78 -0.65
N LYS A 39 -12.20 -11.53 -0.28
CA LYS A 39 -13.21 -10.49 -0.49
C LYS A 39 -13.04 -9.94 -1.91
N THR A 40 -13.36 -10.74 -2.91
CA THR A 40 -13.77 -10.21 -4.19
C THR A 40 -15.10 -9.49 -3.92
N GLU A 41 -15.03 -8.19 -3.67
CA GLU A 41 -16.22 -7.35 -3.73
C GLU A 41 -16.58 -7.19 -5.22
N ASP A 42 -17.06 -8.30 -5.84
CA ASP A 42 -17.66 -8.26 -7.17
C ASP A 42 -19.02 -7.56 -7.15
N GLU A 43 -19.53 -7.23 -5.97
CA GLU A 43 -20.71 -6.41 -5.77
C GLU A 43 -20.29 -5.02 -5.24
N TYR A 44 -20.64 -3.99 -5.98
CA TYR A 44 -20.65 -2.63 -5.48
C TYR A 44 -21.53 -2.56 -4.23
N LYS A 45 -20.93 -2.55 -3.05
CA LYS A 45 -21.64 -2.23 -1.80
C LYS A 45 -21.65 -0.73 -1.65
N SER A 46 -22.80 -0.12 -1.91
CA SER A 46 -23.04 1.28 -1.60
C SER A 46 -22.59 1.58 -0.17
N MET A 47 -21.69 2.54 0.00
CA MET A 47 -21.24 3.00 1.31
C MET A 47 -22.40 3.75 1.97
N LYS A 48 -23.05 3.12 2.97
CA LYS A 48 -24.11 3.77 3.72
C LYS A 48 -23.55 4.83 4.66
N CYS A 49 -24.01 6.06 4.49
CA CYS A 49 -23.76 7.18 5.39
C CYS A 49 -24.71 7.08 6.60
N LYS A 50 -24.22 7.36 7.80
CA LYS A 50 -25.07 7.52 8.99
C LYS A 50 -25.50 8.98 9.06
N PHE A 51 -26.78 9.28 8.94
CA PHE A 51 -27.27 10.64 8.98
C PHE A 51 -28.27 10.85 10.12
N ALA A 52 -28.24 12.02 10.74
CA ALA A 52 -29.30 12.49 11.62
C ALA A 52 -30.21 13.46 10.86
N TRP A 53 -31.48 13.51 11.21
CA TRP A 53 -32.50 14.25 10.48
C TRP A 53 -33.26 15.20 11.42
N PHE A 54 -33.33 16.47 11.05
CA PHE A 54 -34.14 17.48 11.71
C PHE A 54 -35.01 18.19 10.67
N ASP A 55 -36.32 17.96 10.77
CA ASP A 55 -37.29 18.54 9.90
C ASP A 55 -38.02 19.68 10.60
N TYR A 56 -37.97 20.87 10.03
CA TYR A 56 -38.70 22.06 10.50
C TYR A 56 -39.80 22.49 9.55
N ASP A 57 -39.93 21.83 8.39
CA ASP A 57 -40.99 22.09 7.41
C ASP A 57 -42.25 21.26 7.71
N HIS A 58 -42.04 20.03 8.17
CA HIS A 58 -43.10 19.07 8.52
C HIS A 58 -44.14 18.90 7.41
N THR A 59 -43.66 18.75 6.19
CA THR A 59 -44.48 18.58 4.99
C THR A 59 -44.40 17.14 4.47
N GLU A 60 -45.34 16.72 3.63
CA GLU A 60 -45.31 15.42 2.99
C GLU A 60 -44.06 15.26 2.13
N GLU A 61 -43.65 16.33 1.46
CA GLU A 61 -42.47 16.37 0.60
C GLU A 61 -41.14 16.20 1.39
N SER A 62 -41.08 16.69 2.63
CA SER A 62 -39.91 16.46 3.49
C SER A 62 -39.86 15.03 4.02
N GLU A 63 -41.02 14.40 4.28
CA GLU A 63 -41.08 13.00 4.67
C GLU A 63 -40.69 12.05 3.51
N GLU A 64 -41.05 12.40 2.28
CA GLU A 64 -40.67 11.66 1.08
C GLU A 64 -39.15 11.67 0.86
N LEU A 65 -38.50 12.84 1.00
CA LEU A 65 -37.04 12.95 0.95
C LEU A 65 -36.40 12.12 2.07
N PHE A 66 -36.96 12.18 3.28
CA PHE A 66 -36.46 11.36 4.39
C PHE A 66 -36.56 9.86 4.07
N SER A 67 -37.71 9.41 3.56
CA SER A 67 -37.95 8.01 3.21
C SER A 67 -36.94 7.52 2.17
N TYR A 68 -36.69 8.32 1.14
CA TYR A 68 -35.67 8.03 0.12
C TYR A 68 -34.27 7.87 0.74
N LEU A 69 -33.87 8.81 1.60
CA LEU A 69 -32.55 8.78 2.24
C LEU A 69 -32.39 7.63 3.23
N ASP A 70 -33.43 7.25 3.95
CA ASP A 70 -33.38 6.12 4.89
C ASP A 70 -33.29 4.76 4.17
N HIS A 71 -33.84 4.63 2.98
CA HIS A 71 -33.63 3.46 2.15
C HIS A 71 -32.18 3.35 1.62
N ALA A 72 -31.60 4.47 1.19
CA ALA A 72 -30.26 4.49 0.61
C ALA A 72 -29.16 4.43 1.68
N HIS A 73 -29.35 5.06 2.82
CA HIS A 73 -28.38 5.28 3.88
C HIS A 73 -28.83 4.65 5.21
N LYS A 74 -28.36 5.16 6.34
CA LYS A 74 -28.71 4.67 7.67
C LYS A 74 -29.06 5.84 8.58
N HIS A 75 -30.34 5.95 8.95
CA HIS A 75 -30.78 6.93 9.93
C HIS A 75 -30.18 6.63 11.31
N ALA A 76 -29.71 7.67 12.00
CA ALA A 76 -29.22 7.65 13.38
C ALA A 76 -29.99 8.69 14.20
N GLU A 77 -30.59 8.28 15.30
CA GLU A 77 -31.33 9.19 16.16
C GLU A 77 -30.39 10.16 16.89
N LEU A 78 -30.60 11.46 16.70
CA LEU A 78 -30.02 12.52 17.51
C LEU A 78 -31.14 13.29 18.22
N LYS A 79 -31.11 13.30 19.57
CA LYS A 79 -32.24 13.79 20.36
C LYS A 79 -32.41 15.30 20.35
N THR A 80 -31.33 16.05 20.15
CA THR A 80 -31.33 17.52 20.26
C THR A 80 -30.51 18.13 19.13
N ASP A 81 -31.02 19.22 18.56
CA ASP A 81 -30.39 20.01 17.52
C ASP A 81 -29.56 21.16 18.10
N THR A 82 -28.77 20.88 19.13
CA THR A 82 -27.85 21.86 19.71
C THR A 82 -26.46 21.71 19.07
N THR A 83 -25.75 22.81 18.91
CA THR A 83 -24.40 22.81 18.30
C THR A 83 -23.46 21.85 19.02
N GLU A 84 -23.55 21.75 20.35
CA GLU A 84 -22.74 20.82 21.16
C GLU A 84 -23.08 19.35 20.82
N ALA A 85 -24.39 18.99 20.82
CA ALA A 85 -24.80 17.61 20.51
C ALA A 85 -24.41 17.18 19.09
N MET A 86 -24.49 18.09 18.13
CA MET A 86 -24.05 17.83 16.76
C MET A 86 -22.54 17.63 16.66
N GLN A 87 -21.76 18.50 17.32
CA GLN A 87 -20.30 18.37 17.35
C GLN A 87 -19.88 17.07 18.01
N ASP A 88 -20.48 16.71 19.13
CA ASP A 88 -20.20 15.46 19.84
C ASP A 88 -20.54 14.24 18.99
N SER A 89 -21.71 14.23 18.33
CA SER A 89 -22.13 13.12 17.47
C SER A 89 -21.21 12.94 16.27
N LEU A 90 -20.80 14.03 15.62
CA LEU A 90 -19.85 13.99 14.48
C LEU A 90 -18.44 13.59 14.93
N PHE A 91 -18.00 14.07 16.11
CA PHE A 91 -16.68 13.74 16.67
C PHE A 91 -16.59 12.27 17.07
N ASN A 92 -17.62 11.76 17.77
CA ASN A 92 -17.68 10.35 18.21
C ASN A 92 -18.01 9.38 17.06
N ARG A 93 -18.31 9.89 15.85
CA ARG A 93 -18.74 9.09 14.69
C ARG A 93 -20.05 8.34 14.91
N ASP A 94 -20.92 8.84 15.74
CA ASP A 94 -22.28 8.33 15.87
C ASP A 94 -23.08 8.63 14.62
N THR A 95 -22.86 9.84 14.03
CA THR A 95 -23.33 10.26 12.71
C THR A 95 -22.17 10.67 11.81
N ASP A 96 -22.33 10.49 10.50
CA ASP A 96 -21.40 10.98 9.48
C ASP A 96 -21.79 12.39 8.99
N CYS A 97 -23.11 12.68 8.95
CA CYS A 97 -23.67 14.00 8.64
C CYS A 97 -24.99 14.24 9.37
N ILE A 98 -25.41 15.49 9.41
CA ILE A 98 -26.67 15.94 10.02
C ILE A 98 -27.39 16.78 8.99
N VAL A 99 -28.65 16.45 8.70
CA VAL A 99 -29.49 17.13 7.72
C VAL A 99 -30.56 17.94 8.46
N ARG A 100 -30.70 19.19 8.06
CA ARG A 100 -31.74 20.10 8.54
C ARG A 100 -32.58 20.58 7.39
N ILE A 101 -33.87 20.30 7.43
CA ILE A 101 -34.84 20.86 6.48
C ILE A 101 -35.45 22.10 7.08
N LYS A 102 -35.25 23.25 6.46
CA LYS A 102 -35.76 24.53 6.91
C LYS A 102 -37.18 24.75 6.41
N LYS A 103 -37.94 25.60 7.12
CA LYS A 103 -39.30 25.98 6.72
C LYS A 103 -39.32 26.58 5.32
N GLY A 104 -40.32 26.18 4.52
CA GLY A 104 -40.52 26.62 3.14
C GLY A 104 -39.83 25.72 2.12
N TYR A 105 -39.29 24.57 2.52
CA TYR A 105 -38.72 23.57 1.60
C TYR A 105 -39.71 23.15 0.54
N ALA A 106 -40.93 22.72 0.93
CA ALA A 106 -41.95 22.30 0.02
C ALA A 106 -42.42 23.39 -0.97
N ASP A 107 -42.45 24.66 -0.52
CA ASP A 107 -42.87 25.78 -1.34
C ASP A 107 -41.87 26.13 -2.45
N HIS A 108 -40.62 25.67 -2.32
CA HIS A 108 -39.51 26.05 -3.20
C HIS A 108 -38.91 24.85 -3.97
N LEU A 109 -39.57 23.70 -3.96
CA LEU A 109 -39.11 22.48 -4.64
C LEU A 109 -38.93 22.62 -6.17
N ASP A 110 -39.51 23.65 -6.76
CA ASP A 110 -39.40 23.99 -8.19
C ASP A 110 -38.11 24.75 -8.53
N LYS A 111 -37.30 25.09 -7.55
CA LYS A 111 -36.00 25.77 -7.74
C LYS A 111 -34.90 24.76 -8.01
N GLU A 112 -33.97 25.12 -8.91
CA GLU A 112 -32.75 24.32 -9.19
C GLU A 112 -31.82 24.23 -7.97
N ASP A 113 -31.81 25.27 -7.12
CA ASP A 113 -30.93 25.36 -5.95
C ASP A 113 -31.77 25.42 -4.65
N LEU A 114 -31.69 24.38 -3.86
CA LEU A 114 -32.33 24.24 -2.55
C LEU A 114 -31.36 24.37 -1.37
N SER A 115 -30.14 24.85 -1.61
CA SER A 115 -29.10 25.00 -0.56
C SER A 115 -29.52 25.90 0.61
N ASP A 116 -30.45 26.84 0.37
CA ASP A 116 -31.02 27.68 1.43
C ASP A 116 -31.98 26.94 2.36
N TYR A 117 -32.58 25.83 1.89
CA TYR A 117 -33.63 25.07 2.58
C TYR A 117 -33.17 23.72 3.11
N ILE A 118 -32.10 23.14 2.52
CA ILE A 118 -31.47 21.90 2.98
C ILE A 118 -30.06 22.24 3.47
N GLU A 119 -29.84 22.09 4.76
CA GLU A 119 -28.52 22.29 5.38
C GLU A 119 -27.91 20.95 5.76
N ILE A 120 -26.74 20.62 5.21
CA ILE A 120 -25.99 19.42 5.55
C ILE A 120 -24.75 19.80 6.35
N VAL A 121 -24.74 19.42 7.62
CA VAL A 121 -23.59 19.66 8.52
C VAL A 121 -22.77 18.40 8.62
N ALA A 122 -21.51 18.46 8.20
CA ALA A 122 -20.61 17.31 8.19
C ALA A 122 -19.15 17.71 8.38
N ILE A 123 -18.30 16.72 8.68
CA ILE A 123 -16.85 16.92 8.65
C ILE A 123 -16.39 16.90 7.20
N PRO A 124 -15.65 17.93 6.72
CA PRO A 124 -15.19 18.03 5.32
C PRO A 124 -14.33 16.83 4.87
N ASN A 125 -14.29 16.57 3.56
CA ASN A 125 -13.45 15.58 2.89
C ASN A 125 -13.72 14.11 3.34
N ARG A 126 -14.98 13.74 3.47
CA ARG A 126 -15.41 12.36 3.71
C ARG A 126 -16.21 11.83 2.52
N SER A 127 -15.69 10.81 1.84
CA SER A 127 -16.34 10.20 0.66
C SER A 127 -17.78 9.74 0.90
N LYS A 128 -18.13 9.33 2.14
CA LYS A 128 -19.50 8.98 2.49
C LYS A 128 -20.45 10.17 2.48
N VAL A 129 -19.96 11.34 2.90
CA VAL A 129 -20.75 12.58 2.92
C VAL A 129 -20.93 13.11 1.51
N GLU A 130 -19.87 13.09 0.71
CA GLU A 130 -19.94 13.47 -0.71
C GLU A 130 -20.93 12.58 -1.48
N LEU A 131 -20.96 11.28 -1.19
CA LEU A 131 -21.97 10.37 -1.76
C LEU A 131 -23.37 10.73 -1.31
N PHE A 132 -23.54 11.02 -0.02
CA PHE A 132 -24.85 11.44 0.55
C PHE A 132 -25.35 12.74 -0.08
N GLU A 133 -24.51 13.75 -0.19
CA GLU A 133 -24.82 15.02 -0.87
C GLU A 133 -25.17 14.80 -2.34
N SER A 134 -24.45 13.90 -3.01
CA SER A 134 -24.76 13.51 -4.39
C SER A 134 -26.13 12.85 -4.51
N ASP A 135 -26.52 11.99 -3.56
CA ASP A 135 -27.83 11.33 -3.58
C ASP A 135 -28.96 12.33 -3.28
N VAL A 136 -28.77 13.30 -2.37
CA VAL A 136 -29.72 14.40 -2.16
C VAL A 136 -29.91 15.22 -3.43
N ASN A 137 -28.81 15.66 -4.06
CA ASN A 137 -28.86 16.44 -5.29
C ASN A 137 -29.51 15.67 -6.46
N LYS A 138 -29.29 14.37 -6.51
CA LYS A 138 -29.88 13.50 -7.50
C LYS A 138 -31.41 13.39 -7.34
N TYR A 139 -31.88 13.23 -6.10
CA TYR A 139 -33.31 13.22 -5.80
C TYR A 139 -33.97 14.52 -6.27
N ILE A 140 -33.40 15.66 -5.89
CA ILE A 140 -33.91 16.98 -6.29
C ILE A 140 -33.91 17.16 -7.81
N SER A 141 -32.84 16.74 -8.47
CA SER A 141 -32.73 16.84 -9.94
C SER A 141 -33.78 15.99 -10.66
N TYR A 142 -34.11 14.81 -10.16
CA TYR A 142 -35.14 13.98 -10.74
C TYR A 142 -36.56 14.57 -10.50
N LEU A 143 -36.84 15.08 -9.27
CA LEU A 143 -38.08 15.78 -9.00
C LEU A 143 -38.30 16.95 -9.98
N ASN A 144 -37.28 17.79 -10.16
CA ASN A 144 -37.32 18.93 -11.07
C ASN A 144 -37.53 18.49 -12.52
N ALA A 145 -36.96 17.37 -12.95
CA ALA A 145 -37.18 16.83 -14.28
C ALA A 145 -38.64 16.39 -14.49
N TYR A 146 -39.27 15.77 -13.49
CA TYR A 146 -40.66 15.39 -13.57
C TYR A 146 -41.61 16.61 -13.51
N PHE A 147 -41.33 17.62 -12.71
CA PHE A 147 -42.08 18.89 -12.71
C PHE A 147 -41.98 19.58 -14.07
N ALA A 148 -40.81 19.62 -14.69
CA ALA A 148 -40.63 20.15 -16.03
C ALA A 148 -41.38 19.37 -17.10
N ALA A 149 -41.62 18.07 -16.89
CA ALA A 149 -42.45 17.20 -17.75
C ALA A 149 -43.93 17.35 -17.51
N GLY A 150 -44.37 18.15 -16.51
CA GLY A 150 -45.78 18.47 -16.24
C GLY A 150 -46.50 17.52 -15.25
N TYR A 151 -45.74 16.73 -14.50
CA TYR A 151 -46.29 15.92 -13.41
C TYR A 151 -46.63 16.79 -12.20
N ASP A 152 -47.63 16.43 -11.45
CA ASP A 152 -47.90 17.05 -10.16
C ASP A 152 -46.92 16.53 -9.08
N ARG A 153 -46.94 17.16 -7.89
CA ARG A 153 -45.94 16.86 -6.83
C ARG A 153 -46.01 15.41 -6.35
N ALA A 154 -47.18 14.89 -6.09
CA ALA A 154 -47.36 13.52 -5.61
C ALA A 154 -47.01 12.48 -6.70
N GLU A 155 -47.40 12.75 -7.95
CA GLU A 155 -47.03 11.90 -9.08
C GLU A 155 -45.51 11.89 -9.32
N ALA A 156 -44.85 13.06 -9.24
CA ALA A 156 -43.41 13.17 -9.42
C ALA A 156 -42.63 12.41 -8.33
N ALA A 157 -43.05 12.53 -7.08
CA ALA A 157 -42.43 11.80 -5.96
C ALA A 157 -42.62 10.29 -6.12
N ALA A 158 -43.80 9.82 -6.48
CA ALA A 158 -44.05 8.39 -6.73
C ALA A 158 -43.21 7.84 -7.87
N GLN A 159 -43.01 8.60 -8.95
CA GLN A 159 -42.14 8.20 -10.06
C GLN A 159 -40.68 8.16 -9.68
N VAL A 160 -40.22 9.10 -8.86
CA VAL A 160 -38.84 9.11 -8.34
C VAL A 160 -38.63 7.90 -7.45
N ASP A 161 -39.57 7.56 -6.55
CA ASP A 161 -39.45 6.39 -5.66
C ASP A 161 -39.40 5.07 -6.48
N GLU A 162 -40.26 4.90 -7.50
CA GLU A 162 -40.20 3.75 -8.39
C GLU A 162 -38.87 3.63 -9.14
N LEU A 163 -38.32 4.74 -9.59
CA LEU A 163 -37.05 4.79 -10.28
C LEU A 163 -35.89 4.30 -9.37
N PHE A 164 -35.89 4.66 -8.11
CA PHE A 164 -34.88 4.26 -7.14
C PHE A 164 -35.05 2.85 -6.58
N GLN A 165 -36.25 2.27 -6.65
CA GLN A 165 -36.45 0.86 -6.34
C GLN A 165 -35.93 -0.07 -7.47
N THR A 166 -35.72 0.48 -8.67
CA THR A 166 -35.11 -0.26 -9.78
C THR A 166 -33.61 -0.46 -9.56
N ARG A 167 -33.22 -1.61 -9.03
CA ARG A 167 -31.81 -1.98 -8.85
C ARG A 167 -31.17 -2.28 -10.19
N THR A 168 -30.28 -1.42 -10.63
CA THR A 168 -29.40 -1.72 -11.75
C THR A 168 -28.29 -2.64 -11.25
N ASN A 169 -28.18 -3.85 -11.80
CA ASN A 169 -27.03 -4.72 -11.56
C ASN A 169 -25.81 -4.09 -12.25
N VAL A 170 -24.99 -3.42 -11.47
CA VAL A 170 -23.67 -2.94 -11.92
C VAL A 170 -22.69 -4.07 -11.77
N THR A 171 -22.38 -4.76 -12.87
CA THR A 171 -21.22 -5.66 -12.94
C THR A 171 -20.01 -4.82 -13.25
N MET A 172 -19.05 -4.79 -12.34
CA MET A 172 -17.75 -4.18 -12.62
C MET A 172 -17.05 -5.04 -13.69
N THR A 173 -16.78 -4.46 -14.86
CA THR A 173 -15.91 -5.11 -15.84
C THR A 173 -14.52 -5.17 -15.27
N THR A 174 -13.85 -6.31 -15.46
CA THR A 174 -12.52 -6.64 -14.89
C THR A 174 -11.38 -5.74 -15.35
N GLU A 175 -11.62 -4.74 -16.19
CA GLU A 175 -10.59 -3.84 -16.74
C GLU A 175 -10.33 -2.59 -15.88
N ASP A 176 -11.27 -2.19 -15.03
CA ASP A 176 -11.07 -1.07 -14.09
C ASP A 176 -11.41 -1.51 -12.66
N HIS A 177 -10.38 -1.90 -11.94
CA HIS A 177 -10.49 -2.37 -10.55
C HIS A 177 -10.71 -1.22 -9.54
N GLY A 178 -11.12 -0.04 -10.00
CA GLY A 178 -11.42 1.13 -9.16
C GLY A 178 -10.23 1.60 -8.31
N GLY A 179 -9.01 1.44 -8.82
CA GLY A 179 -7.79 1.80 -8.09
C GLY A 179 -7.44 0.89 -6.90
N LYS A 180 -8.15 -0.24 -6.72
CA LYS A 180 -7.83 -1.20 -5.64
C LYS A 180 -6.81 -2.22 -6.13
N HIS A 181 -5.73 -2.34 -5.41
CA HIS A 181 -4.73 -3.37 -5.64
C HIS A 181 -5.14 -4.72 -5.06
N SER A 182 -4.71 -5.81 -5.72
CA SER A 182 -4.94 -7.17 -5.23
C SER A 182 -4.18 -7.45 -3.93
N THR A 183 -4.62 -8.48 -3.20
CA THR A 183 -3.88 -8.98 -2.03
C THR A 183 -2.47 -9.46 -2.41
N ARG A 184 -2.30 -9.96 -3.63
CA ARG A 184 -1.01 -10.37 -4.19
C ARG A 184 -0.08 -9.15 -4.40
N TYR A 185 -0.60 -8.04 -4.91
CA TYR A 185 0.14 -6.77 -4.99
C TYR A 185 0.66 -6.37 -3.63
N THR A 186 -0.21 -6.34 -2.62
CA THR A 186 0.16 -5.97 -1.25
C THR A 186 1.28 -6.88 -0.70
N PHE A 187 1.17 -8.19 -0.91
CA PHE A 187 2.19 -9.16 -0.49
C PHE A 187 3.56 -8.84 -1.11
N PHE A 188 3.63 -8.71 -2.43
CA PHE A 188 4.90 -8.46 -3.12
C PHE A 188 5.43 -7.05 -2.86
N SER A 189 4.58 -6.03 -2.75
CA SER A 189 5.03 -4.67 -2.41
C SER A 189 5.72 -4.62 -1.05
N TYR A 190 5.08 -5.15 0.00
CA TYR A 190 5.68 -5.21 1.34
C TYR A 190 6.93 -6.09 1.40
N LEU A 191 7.01 -7.11 0.53
CA LEU A 191 8.18 -7.96 0.40
C LEU A 191 9.43 -7.17 -0.02
N GLY A 192 9.28 -6.13 -0.85
CA GLY A 192 10.38 -5.23 -1.22
C GLY A 192 11.06 -4.60 -0.01
N TRP A 193 10.29 -4.11 0.97
CA TRP A 193 10.84 -3.59 2.22
C TRP A 193 11.56 -4.68 3.03
N ILE A 194 10.91 -5.82 3.23
CA ILE A 194 11.44 -6.93 4.06
C ILE A 194 12.74 -7.48 3.48
N LEU A 195 12.85 -7.65 2.16
CA LEU A 195 14.07 -8.14 1.51
C LEU A 195 15.26 -7.24 1.82
N VAL A 196 15.10 -5.92 1.73
CA VAL A 196 16.19 -4.97 1.99
C VAL A 196 16.63 -5.03 3.45
N VAL A 197 15.69 -4.90 4.39
CA VAL A 197 16.06 -4.88 5.81
C VAL A 197 16.62 -6.22 6.25
N MET A 198 16.04 -7.34 5.81
CA MET A 198 16.51 -8.68 6.14
C MET A 198 17.94 -8.93 5.61
N MET A 199 18.24 -8.47 4.40
CA MET A 199 19.56 -8.64 3.82
C MET A 199 20.59 -7.75 4.52
N ILE A 200 20.27 -6.50 4.86
CA ILE A 200 21.16 -5.63 5.60
C ILE A 200 21.43 -6.21 7.00
N GLU A 201 20.40 -6.54 7.76
CA GLU A 201 20.51 -7.06 9.12
C GLU A 201 21.15 -8.45 9.21
N GLY A 202 20.94 -9.29 8.20
CA GLY A 202 21.47 -10.65 8.19
C GLY A 202 22.88 -10.77 7.63
N VAL A 203 23.15 -10.10 6.50
CA VAL A 203 24.39 -10.26 5.75
C VAL A 203 25.48 -9.30 6.22
N SER A 204 25.15 -8.03 6.51
CA SER A 204 26.14 -7.03 6.91
C SER A 204 26.97 -7.44 8.13
N PRO A 205 26.40 -8.02 9.21
CA PRO A 205 27.17 -8.49 10.34
C PRO A 205 28.23 -9.55 9.97
N VAL A 206 27.90 -10.40 9.01
CA VAL A 206 28.84 -11.44 8.54
C VAL A 206 29.99 -10.78 7.77
N LEU A 207 29.65 -9.84 6.88
CA LEU A 207 30.66 -9.12 6.06
C LEU A 207 31.63 -8.32 6.93
N ILE A 208 31.15 -7.66 7.98
CA ILE A 208 32.04 -6.92 8.92
C ILE A 208 33.03 -7.81 9.65
N VAL A 209 32.63 -9.04 10.01
CA VAL A 209 33.57 -9.97 10.63
C VAL A 209 34.76 -10.24 9.71
N TYR A 210 34.54 -10.37 8.41
CA TYR A 210 35.58 -10.58 7.41
C TYR A 210 36.37 -9.31 7.06
N ASP A 211 35.84 -8.12 7.35
CA ASP A 211 36.53 -6.83 7.16
C ASP A 211 37.42 -6.43 8.34
N LYS A 212 37.41 -7.18 9.46
CA LYS A 212 38.31 -6.92 10.60
C LYS A 212 39.76 -7.06 10.18
N LYS A 213 40.55 -6.05 10.55
CA LYS A 213 41.98 -5.95 10.18
C LYS A 213 42.79 -7.20 10.58
N GLU A 214 42.56 -7.68 11.81
CA GLU A 214 43.25 -8.85 12.34
C GLU A 214 42.96 -10.13 11.52
N LEU A 215 41.74 -10.29 11.05
CA LEU A 215 41.36 -11.44 10.24
C LEU A 215 41.94 -11.34 8.83
N ARG A 216 41.91 -10.14 8.24
CA ARG A 216 42.50 -9.86 6.91
C ARG A 216 44.03 -10.10 6.92
N GLU A 217 44.75 -9.60 7.90
CA GLU A 217 46.21 -9.81 8.06
C GLU A 217 46.54 -11.29 8.28
N ARG A 218 45.76 -12.00 9.10
CA ARG A 218 45.93 -13.44 9.31
C ARG A 218 45.70 -14.25 8.02
N ILE A 219 44.72 -13.87 7.23
CA ILE A 219 44.46 -14.53 5.94
C ILE A 219 45.56 -14.19 4.93
N ALA A 220 46.04 -12.93 4.90
CA ALA A 220 47.12 -12.49 4.04
C ALA A 220 48.42 -13.22 4.32
N SER A 221 48.69 -13.57 5.61
CA SER A 221 49.86 -14.34 6.04
C SER A 221 49.72 -15.85 5.80
N SER A 222 48.57 -16.32 5.35
CA SER A 222 48.30 -17.73 5.07
C SER A 222 48.50 -18.06 3.58
N ALA A 223 48.63 -19.33 3.26
CA ALA A 223 48.65 -19.80 1.87
C ALA A 223 47.28 -19.62 1.14
N TYR A 224 46.26 -19.10 1.84
CA TYR A 224 44.93 -18.94 1.28
C TYR A 224 44.79 -17.60 0.53
N LYS A 225 44.51 -17.66 -0.75
CA LYS A 225 44.41 -16.46 -1.62
C LYS A 225 43.19 -15.61 -1.23
N TYR A 226 43.38 -14.31 -1.02
CA TYR A 226 42.33 -13.32 -0.72
C TYR A 226 41.21 -13.36 -1.74
N SER A 227 41.51 -13.56 -3.05
CA SER A 227 40.52 -13.71 -4.09
C SER A 227 39.56 -14.89 -3.86
N ASN A 228 40.03 -15.99 -3.30
CA ASN A 228 39.17 -17.15 -2.98
C ASN A 228 38.27 -16.83 -1.78
N MET A 229 38.75 -16.09 -0.79
CA MET A 229 37.93 -15.61 0.31
C MET A 229 36.76 -14.77 -0.19
N THR A 230 37.05 -13.77 -1.02
CA THR A 230 36.02 -12.88 -1.58
C THR A 230 34.97 -13.67 -2.39
N LYS A 231 35.40 -14.62 -3.21
CA LYS A 231 34.47 -15.49 -3.98
C LYS A 231 33.58 -16.34 -3.08
N GLU A 232 34.16 -16.92 -2.00
CA GLU A 232 33.37 -17.75 -1.06
C GLU A 232 32.38 -16.93 -0.23
N ILE A 233 32.75 -15.70 0.15
CA ILE A 233 31.85 -14.75 0.82
C ILE A 233 30.71 -14.35 -0.14
N LEU A 234 31.05 -13.97 -1.38
CA LEU A 234 30.04 -13.61 -2.39
C LEU A 234 29.07 -14.76 -2.64
N LEU A 235 29.59 -15.98 -2.80
CA LEU A 235 28.74 -17.16 -2.97
C LEU A 235 27.84 -17.39 -1.74
N GLY A 236 28.39 -17.21 -0.52
CA GLY A 236 27.61 -17.29 0.73
C GLY A 236 26.47 -16.27 0.77
N THR A 237 26.74 -15.03 0.34
CA THR A 237 25.75 -13.95 0.28
C THR A 237 24.66 -14.25 -0.75
N ILE A 238 25.05 -14.72 -1.94
CA ILE A 238 24.09 -15.13 -3.00
C ILE A 238 23.18 -16.26 -2.50
N VAL A 239 23.77 -17.31 -1.92
CA VAL A 239 22.98 -18.43 -1.38
C VAL A 239 22.03 -17.95 -0.27
N THR A 240 22.48 -17.03 0.60
CA THR A 240 21.61 -16.45 1.63
C THR A 240 20.43 -15.69 1.02
N GLY A 241 20.68 -14.90 -0.03
CA GLY A 241 19.61 -14.20 -0.76
C GLY A 241 18.59 -15.16 -1.38
N PHE A 242 19.06 -16.20 -2.07
CA PHE A 242 18.17 -17.22 -2.65
C PHE A 242 17.40 -18.00 -1.59
N LEU A 243 18.01 -18.32 -0.45
CA LEU A 243 17.29 -18.95 0.67
C LEU A 243 16.19 -18.01 1.20
N GLY A 244 16.46 -16.73 1.33
CA GLY A 244 15.45 -15.72 1.70
C GLY A 244 14.29 -15.68 0.68
N CYS A 245 14.60 -15.57 -0.61
CA CYS A 245 13.61 -15.62 -1.67
C CYS A 245 12.79 -16.92 -1.65
N ALA A 246 13.43 -18.06 -1.42
CA ALA A 246 12.75 -19.34 -1.34
C ALA A 246 11.74 -19.40 -0.15
N VAL A 247 12.11 -18.87 1.02
CA VAL A 247 11.21 -18.77 2.17
C VAL A 247 9.97 -17.95 1.82
N PHE A 248 10.14 -16.80 1.18
CA PHE A 248 9.02 -15.94 0.80
C PHE A 248 8.21 -16.52 -0.37
N ALA A 249 8.85 -17.19 -1.32
CA ALA A 249 8.15 -17.90 -2.40
C ALA A 249 7.26 -19.01 -1.83
N VAL A 250 7.77 -19.79 -0.88
CA VAL A 250 6.98 -20.84 -0.17
C VAL A 250 5.82 -20.19 0.60
N GLY A 251 6.07 -19.08 1.32
CA GLY A 251 5.02 -18.31 1.98
C GLY A 251 3.92 -17.85 1.03
N GLY A 252 4.30 -17.28 -0.12
CA GLY A 252 3.37 -16.89 -1.18
C GLY A 252 2.58 -18.08 -1.75
N CYS A 253 3.23 -19.23 -1.99
CA CYS A 253 2.54 -20.44 -2.46
C CYS A 253 1.52 -20.96 -1.43
N LEU A 254 1.79 -20.84 -0.13
CA LEU A 254 0.84 -21.23 0.92
C LEU A 254 -0.38 -20.32 0.96
N VAL A 255 -0.19 -19.02 0.74
CA VAL A 255 -1.25 -17.98 0.76
C VAL A 255 -2.07 -18.01 -0.53
N PHE A 256 -1.42 -17.88 -1.67
CA PHE A 256 -2.09 -17.66 -2.98
C PHE A 256 -2.27 -18.94 -3.81
N ARG A 257 -1.70 -20.05 -3.38
CA ARG A 257 -1.88 -21.38 -4.01
C ARG A 257 -1.70 -21.31 -5.54
N LYS A 258 -2.79 -21.53 -6.30
CA LYS A 258 -2.76 -21.57 -7.79
C LYS A 258 -2.36 -20.24 -8.41
N GLU A 259 -2.66 -19.11 -7.80
CA GLU A 259 -2.36 -17.78 -8.34
C GLU A 259 -0.86 -17.50 -8.41
N MET A 260 -0.05 -18.13 -7.56
CA MET A 260 1.41 -18.03 -7.64
C MET A 260 2.01 -18.65 -8.92
N PHE A 261 1.31 -19.57 -9.54
CA PHE A 261 1.74 -20.25 -10.76
C PHE A 261 1.16 -19.62 -12.02
N THR A 262 0.43 -18.51 -11.90
CA THR A 262 0.03 -17.68 -13.04
C THR A 262 1.24 -16.93 -13.63
N VAL A 263 1.07 -16.40 -14.83
CA VAL A 263 2.12 -15.58 -15.47
C VAL A 263 2.52 -14.40 -14.60
N ALA A 264 1.54 -13.74 -13.98
CA ALA A 264 1.76 -12.64 -13.04
C ALA A 264 2.48 -13.09 -11.75
N GLY A 265 2.10 -14.23 -11.18
CA GLY A 265 2.78 -14.79 -10.00
C GLY A 265 4.24 -15.14 -10.28
N LEU A 266 4.52 -15.81 -11.40
CA LEU A 266 5.89 -16.12 -11.84
C LEU A 266 6.70 -14.86 -12.18
N GLY A 267 6.07 -13.85 -12.79
CA GLY A 267 6.66 -12.54 -13.04
C GLY A 267 7.09 -11.85 -11.75
N ASN A 268 6.23 -11.86 -10.73
CA ASN A 268 6.56 -11.31 -9.41
C ASN A 268 7.70 -12.08 -8.70
N LEU A 269 7.76 -13.41 -8.85
CA LEU A 269 8.90 -14.20 -8.33
C LEU A 269 10.21 -13.83 -9.04
N LEU A 270 10.18 -13.61 -10.35
CA LEU A 270 11.34 -13.16 -11.10
C LEU A 270 11.79 -11.77 -10.64
N ASN A 271 10.84 -10.84 -10.48
CA ASN A 271 11.07 -9.50 -9.96
C ASN A 271 11.71 -9.53 -8.57
N MET A 272 11.19 -10.36 -7.67
CA MET A 272 11.76 -10.58 -6.34
C MET A 272 13.23 -11.02 -6.41
N VAL A 273 13.59 -11.90 -7.35
CA VAL A 273 14.98 -12.35 -7.55
C VAL A 273 15.85 -11.21 -8.09
N CYS A 274 15.37 -10.39 -9.03
CA CYS A 274 16.11 -9.22 -9.50
C CYS A 274 16.34 -8.22 -8.38
N TYR A 275 15.32 -7.93 -7.59
CA TYR A 275 15.41 -7.00 -6.47
C TYR A 275 16.27 -7.52 -5.30
N MET A 276 16.35 -8.84 -5.12
CA MET A 276 17.30 -9.46 -4.18
C MET A 276 18.74 -9.01 -4.42
N PHE A 277 19.18 -8.86 -5.68
CA PHE A 277 20.52 -8.34 -5.98
C PHE A 277 20.71 -6.90 -5.52
N VAL A 278 19.66 -6.07 -5.59
CA VAL A 278 19.67 -4.71 -5.01
C VAL A 278 19.84 -4.78 -3.49
N ALA A 279 19.05 -5.61 -2.82
CA ALA A 279 19.11 -5.78 -1.38
C ALA A 279 20.48 -6.28 -0.92
N MET A 280 21.11 -7.20 -1.67
CA MET A 280 22.49 -7.66 -1.43
C MET A 280 23.52 -6.53 -1.62
N ALA A 281 23.37 -5.71 -2.66
CA ALA A 281 24.24 -4.57 -2.92
C ALA A 281 24.17 -3.53 -1.80
N LEU A 282 22.96 -3.24 -1.30
CA LEU A 282 22.73 -2.37 -0.15
C LEU A 282 23.34 -2.94 1.13
N ALA A 283 23.20 -4.25 1.38
CA ALA A 283 23.83 -4.90 2.52
C ALA A 283 25.37 -4.82 2.45
N PHE A 284 25.94 -5.00 1.26
CA PHE A 284 27.36 -4.83 1.03
C PHE A 284 27.82 -3.39 1.29
N LEU A 285 27.10 -2.39 0.78
CA LEU A 285 27.39 -0.98 1.04
C LEU A 285 27.27 -0.66 2.53
N ALA A 286 26.20 -1.12 3.20
CA ALA A 286 26.00 -0.92 4.63
C ALA A 286 27.18 -1.48 5.45
N SER A 287 27.72 -2.66 5.07
CA SER A 287 28.89 -3.25 5.75
C SER A 287 30.14 -2.40 5.62
N LYS A 288 30.27 -1.56 4.60
CA LYS A 288 31.41 -0.65 4.40
C LYS A 288 31.25 0.68 5.15
N ILE A 289 30.03 1.10 5.45
CA ILE A 289 29.71 2.35 6.14
C ILE A 289 29.65 2.14 7.65
N ALA A 290 28.95 1.12 8.10
CA ALA A 290 28.74 0.80 9.51
C ALA A 290 30.05 0.39 10.20
N ARG A 291 30.17 0.79 11.47
CA ARG A 291 31.35 0.44 12.30
C ARG A 291 31.04 -0.64 13.36
N ASN A 292 29.79 -0.77 13.72
CA ASN A 292 29.28 -1.68 14.76
C ASN A 292 27.93 -2.24 14.40
N GLU A 293 27.40 -3.16 15.21
CA GLU A 293 26.09 -3.80 14.99
C GLU A 293 24.93 -2.78 15.04
N GLU A 294 24.98 -1.81 15.94
CA GLU A 294 23.98 -0.75 16.07
C GLU A 294 23.94 0.13 14.81
N GLY A 295 25.11 0.40 14.23
CA GLY A 295 25.24 1.20 13.02
C GLY A 295 24.56 0.60 11.81
N PHE A 296 24.58 -0.74 11.63
CA PHE A 296 23.82 -1.27 10.50
C PHE A 296 22.33 -1.42 10.78
N SER A 297 21.89 -1.69 11.99
CA SER A 297 20.48 -1.63 12.31
C SER A 297 19.92 -0.24 12.03
N MET A 298 20.66 0.80 12.37
CA MET A 298 20.31 2.18 12.03
C MET A 298 20.25 2.40 10.51
N ILE A 299 21.30 2.00 9.77
CA ILE A 299 21.36 2.13 8.31
C ILE A 299 20.26 1.28 7.67
N GLY A 300 20.07 0.05 8.12
CA GLY A 300 19.06 -0.87 7.63
C GLY A 300 17.65 -0.29 7.74
N ASN A 301 17.32 0.24 8.91
CA ASN A 301 16.01 0.85 9.14
C ASN A 301 15.83 2.15 8.35
N ILE A 302 16.79 3.07 8.35
CA ILE A 302 16.69 4.34 7.61
C ILE A 302 16.56 4.08 6.12
N VAL A 303 17.39 3.22 5.54
CA VAL A 303 17.38 2.94 4.11
C VAL A 303 16.12 2.18 3.71
N SER A 304 15.76 1.11 4.43
CA SER A 304 14.63 0.28 4.07
C SER A 304 13.29 1.00 4.26
N LEU A 305 13.09 1.68 5.41
CA LEU A 305 11.86 2.44 5.67
C LEU A 305 11.78 3.68 4.77
N GLY A 306 12.88 4.43 4.62
CA GLY A 306 12.92 5.59 3.74
C GLY A 306 12.54 5.22 2.30
N MET A 307 13.11 4.13 1.78
CA MET A 307 12.73 3.62 0.47
C MET A 307 11.26 3.16 0.44
N ALA A 308 10.78 2.49 1.48
CA ALA A 308 9.41 1.97 1.53
C ALA A 308 8.35 3.09 1.50
N PHE A 309 8.58 4.19 2.20
CA PHE A 309 7.67 5.34 2.18
C PHE A 309 7.72 6.15 0.88
N LEU A 310 8.91 6.29 0.29
CA LEU A 310 9.08 7.13 -0.89
C LEU A 310 8.80 6.41 -2.22
N SER A 311 8.75 5.07 -2.23
CA SER A 311 8.69 4.27 -3.46
C SER A 311 7.35 3.61 -3.73
N GLY A 312 6.32 3.88 -2.92
CA GLY A 312 5.01 3.29 -3.15
C GLY A 312 4.74 1.98 -2.40
N ILE A 313 5.67 1.51 -1.53
CA ILE A 313 5.48 0.26 -0.77
C ILE A 313 4.41 0.43 0.32
N PHE A 314 4.53 1.48 1.16
CA PHE A 314 3.60 1.73 2.27
C PHE A 314 2.53 2.75 1.92
N VAL A 315 2.85 3.69 1.06
CA VAL A 315 1.94 4.72 0.58
C VAL A 315 1.80 4.55 -0.92
N PRO A 316 0.61 4.21 -1.44
CA PRO A 316 0.40 4.08 -2.88
C PRO A 316 0.88 5.32 -3.64
N VAL A 317 1.43 5.11 -4.84
CA VAL A 317 2.09 6.17 -5.63
C VAL A 317 1.12 7.31 -5.96
N GLU A 318 -0.17 7.03 -6.07
CA GLU A 318 -1.25 7.99 -6.36
C GLU A 318 -1.40 9.05 -5.25
N PHE A 319 -1.03 8.71 -4.01
CA PHE A 319 -1.05 9.64 -2.88
C PHE A 319 0.26 10.41 -2.68
N LEU A 320 1.29 10.12 -3.48
CA LEU A 320 2.57 10.80 -3.42
C LEU A 320 2.53 12.08 -4.28
N GLY A 321 2.96 13.20 -3.72
CA GLY A 321 3.09 14.45 -4.47
C GLY A 321 4.13 14.34 -5.60
N ALA A 322 3.95 15.12 -6.69
CA ALA A 322 4.81 15.08 -7.88
C ALA A 322 6.31 15.26 -7.59
N GLY A 323 6.67 16.02 -6.54
CA GLY A 323 8.05 16.18 -6.10
C GLY A 323 8.65 14.90 -5.52
N VAL A 324 7.85 14.15 -4.74
CA VAL A 324 8.27 12.88 -4.13
C VAL A 324 8.43 11.81 -5.21
N ILE A 325 7.53 11.76 -6.19
CA ILE A 325 7.61 10.82 -7.32
C ILE A 325 8.90 11.04 -8.12
N LYS A 326 9.31 12.30 -8.37
CA LYS A 326 10.58 12.60 -9.04
C LYS A 326 11.78 12.05 -8.25
N LEU A 327 11.75 12.16 -6.92
CA LEU A 327 12.79 11.60 -6.05
C LEU A 327 12.74 10.06 -6.04
N ALA A 328 11.56 9.47 -6.05
CA ALA A 328 11.36 8.03 -6.06
C ALA A 328 12.05 7.34 -7.25
N HIS A 329 12.10 7.96 -8.42
CA HIS A 329 12.78 7.41 -9.60
C HIS A 329 14.28 7.13 -9.37
N PHE A 330 14.91 7.80 -8.39
CA PHE A 330 16.29 7.52 -7.98
C PHE A 330 16.41 6.40 -6.95
N LEU A 331 15.30 5.76 -6.58
CA LEU A 331 15.28 4.67 -5.62
C LEU A 331 14.94 3.35 -6.33
N PRO A 332 15.74 2.29 -6.14
CA PRO A 332 15.48 1.00 -6.79
C PRO A 332 14.14 0.37 -6.38
N ALA A 333 13.66 0.64 -5.16
CA ALA A 333 12.37 0.14 -4.69
C ALA A 333 11.16 0.68 -5.48
N TYR A 334 11.28 1.87 -6.07
CA TYR A 334 10.25 2.41 -6.95
C TYR A 334 10.03 1.52 -8.18
N TRP A 335 11.11 1.12 -8.83
CA TRP A 335 11.06 0.28 -10.03
C TRP A 335 10.54 -1.12 -9.71
N TYR A 336 10.91 -1.67 -8.54
CA TYR A 336 10.38 -2.92 -8.03
C TYR A 336 8.85 -2.86 -7.86
N VAL A 337 8.33 -1.83 -7.21
CA VAL A 337 6.87 -1.65 -7.01
C VAL A 337 6.17 -1.44 -8.34
N ARG A 338 6.75 -0.69 -9.29
CA ARG A 338 6.17 -0.51 -10.62
C ARG A 338 6.03 -1.83 -11.40
N VAL A 339 6.97 -2.76 -11.23
CA VAL A 339 6.80 -4.11 -11.80
C VAL A 339 5.66 -4.86 -11.11
N VAL A 340 5.57 -4.78 -9.77
CA VAL A 340 4.46 -5.42 -9.02
C VAL A 340 3.12 -4.86 -9.47
N ASP A 341 3.02 -3.56 -9.68
CA ASP A 341 1.85 -2.84 -10.17
C ASP A 341 1.44 -3.31 -11.57
N LEU A 342 2.40 -3.30 -12.53
CA LEU A 342 2.17 -3.78 -13.90
C LEU A 342 1.69 -5.24 -13.95
N LEU A 343 2.10 -6.08 -12.98
CA LEU A 343 1.74 -7.49 -12.95
C LEU A 343 0.47 -7.77 -12.14
N ASP A 344 -0.19 -6.74 -11.57
CA ASP A 344 -1.28 -6.99 -10.62
C ASP A 344 -2.45 -7.70 -11.28
N TYR A 345 -2.92 -7.22 -12.42
CA TYR A 345 -4.08 -7.76 -13.12
C TYR A 345 -3.78 -8.26 -14.54
N GLU A 346 -2.53 -8.19 -14.97
CA GLU A 346 -2.16 -8.54 -16.33
C GLU A 346 -2.11 -10.05 -16.57
N ALA A 347 -2.67 -10.49 -17.70
CA ALA A 347 -2.61 -11.89 -18.14
C ALA A 347 -1.24 -12.26 -18.72
N LYS A 348 -0.42 -11.28 -19.12
CA LYS A 348 0.91 -11.44 -19.72
C LYS A 348 1.89 -10.49 -19.06
N ILE A 349 3.17 -10.84 -19.03
CA ILE A 349 4.21 -9.92 -18.53
C ILE A 349 4.44 -8.83 -19.59
N PRO A 350 4.14 -7.56 -19.32
CA PRO A 350 4.41 -6.46 -20.22
C PRO A 350 5.91 -6.32 -20.47
N SER A 351 6.31 -5.87 -21.67
CA SER A 351 7.72 -5.62 -21.99
C SER A 351 8.38 -4.59 -21.07
N GLU A 352 7.60 -3.64 -20.58
CA GLU A 352 8.04 -2.62 -19.63
C GLU A 352 8.52 -3.22 -18.30
N ALA A 353 7.92 -4.31 -17.84
CA ALA A 353 8.34 -4.99 -16.63
C ALA A 353 9.80 -5.47 -16.72
N PHE A 354 10.21 -6.00 -17.88
CA PHE A 354 11.62 -6.41 -18.09
C PHE A 354 12.58 -5.22 -18.11
N VAL A 355 12.14 -4.06 -18.63
CA VAL A 355 12.92 -2.82 -18.58
C VAL A 355 13.14 -2.39 -17.14
N TYR A 356 12.09 -2.40 -16.32
CA TYR A 356 12.17 -2.01 -14.91
C TYR A 356 13.03 -2.97 -14.09
N MET A 357 12.90 -4.28 -14.29
CA MET A 357 13.83 -5.27 -13.71
C MET A 357 15.28 -5.04 -14.15
N GLY A 358 15.51 -4.63 -15.42
CA GLY A 358 16.82 -4.23 -15.91
C GLY A 358 17.38 -3.00 -15.17
N ILE A 359 16.53 -2.01 -14.88
CA ILE A 359 16.90 -0.83 -14.10
C ILE A 359 17.29 -1.23 -12.66
N GLU A 360 16.59 -2.16 -12.03
CA GLU A 360 16.96 -2.69 -10.70
C GLU A 360 18.37 -3.29 -10.71
N LEU A 361 18.67 -4.09 -11.72
CA LEU A 361 20.02 -4.69 -11.85
C LEU A 361 21.11 -3.64 -12.08
N LEU A 362 20.80 -2.56 -12.83
CA LEU A 362 21.71 -1.41 -12.98
C LEU A 362 21.93 -0.69 -11.65
N PHE A 363 20.89 -0.48 -10.85
CA PHE A 363 21.03 0.05 -9.49
C PHE A 363 21.91 -0.85 -8.62
N SER A 364 21.73 -2.17 -8.70
CA SER A 364 22.60 -3.12 -7.98
C SER A 364 24.06 -2.94 -8.36
N ALA A 365 24.38 -2.86 -9.64
CA ALA A 365 25.74 -2.65 -10.12
C ALA A 365 26.31 -1.28 -9.67
N ALA A 366 25.52 -0.21 -9.74
CA ALA A 366 25.92 1.11 -9.29
C ALA A 366 26.22 1.13 -7.76
N ILE A 367 25.34 0.55 -6.95
CA ILE A 367 25.52 0.47 -5.48
C ILE A 367 26.78 -0.34 -5.12
N ILE A 368 27.03 -1.47 -5.82
CA ILE A 368 28.26 -2.27 -5.61
C ILE A 368 29.49 -1.44 -5.96
N THR A 369 29.44 -0.68 -7.06
CA THR A 369 30.56 0.19 -7.46
C THR A 369 30.85 1.25 -6.40
N ILE A 370 29.80 1.90 -5.89
CA ILE A 370 29.94 2.87 -4.78
C ILE A 370 30.54 2.20 -3.54
N ALA A 371 30.10 1.00 -3.18
CA ALA A 371 30.61 0.26 -2.05
C ALA A 371 32.12 -0.08 -2.19
N ILE A 372 32.56 -0.44 -3.40
CA ILE A 372 33.96 -0.69 -3.70
C ILE A 372 34.80 0.60 -3.58
N VAL A 373 34.30 1.74 -4.07
CA VAL A 373 34.96 3.05 -3.95
C VAL A 373 35.10 3.44 -2.49
N VAL A 374 34.03 3.29 -1.69
CA VAL A 374 34.05 3.57 -0.25
C VAL A 374 35.08 2.68 0.49
N ASP A 375 35.13 1.40 0.14
CA ASP A 375 36.09 0.45 0.72
C ASP A 375 37.55 0.85 0.41
N ARG A 376 37.82 1.22 -0.86
CA ARG A 376 39.18 1.71 -1.26
C ARG A 376 39.56 3.00 -0.56
N ALA A 377 38.64 3.97 -0.48
CA ALA A 377 38.91 5.24 0.19
C ALA A 377 39.22 5.08 1.69
N LYS A 378 38.54 4.15 2.37
CA LYS A 378 38.87 3.79 3.78
C LYS A 378 40.22 3.14 3.90
N ASN A 379 40.56 2.22 3.02
CA ASN A 379 41.82 1.51 3.07
C ASN A 379 43.05 2.44 2.79
N HIS A 380 42.92 3.43 1.90
CA HIS A 380 43.95 4.44 1.65
C HIS A 380 44.22 5.33 2.88
N ARG A 381 43.19 5.67 3.66
CA ARG A 381 43.34 6.48 4.90
C ARG A 381 43.97 5.71 6.07
N LEU A 382 44.03 4.39 6.00
CA LEU A 382 44.67 3.55 7.03
C LEU A 382 46.16 3.27 6.75
N VAL A 383 46.61 3.59 5.54
CA VAL A 383 48.00 3.38 5.09
C VAL A 383 48.81 4.71 5.05
N ALA A 384 48.11 5.85 5.06
CA ALA A 384 48.69 7.20 5.25
C ALA A 384 48.65 7.61 6.72
#